data_8fd71895c7e32c59d057541dba592e47
#
_entry.id   8fd71895c7e32c59d057541dba592e47
#
_cell.length_a   1.000
_cell.length_b   1.000
_cell.length_c   1.000
_cell.angle_alpha   90.00
_cell.angle_beta   90.00
_cell.angle_gamma   90.00
#
_symmetry.space_group_name_H-M   'P 1'
#
loop_
_entity.id
_entity.type
_entity.pdbx_description
1 polymer ?
#
loop_
_entity_poly.entity_id
_entity_poly.type
_entity_poly.pdbx_seq_one_letter_code
_entity_poly.pdbx_strand_id
1 'polypeptide(L)'
;CIRDRVTHRMKRALEIMRSSALTPLKTPVKSMGGLIGGEAKKLAQHAAKGRSICGDVLHKATQYAMAVLEVNASMGLIVAAPTAGSAGVLPGMLFALQDRYNISDERLIDALFNAGAIGYLAMRNATVAGAVGGCQAEVGIASAMAASAAVELMGGKPEQCLDAASTVLMNMLGLVCDPVGGLVEYPCQNRNAAGVANALVAAEL
;
A
#
# COMPACT_ATOMS: atom_id res chain seq x y z
N CYS A 1 20.47 -22.05 -1.82
CA CYS A 1 19.22 -22.56 -2.41
C CYS A 1 18.43 -21.41 -3.08
N ILE A 2 17.58 -21.72 -4.08
CA ILE A 2 16.75 -20.69 -4.75
C ILE A 2 15.80 -20.05 -3.73
N ARG A 3 15.16 -20.85 -2.87
CA ARG A 3 14.28 -20.40 -1.82
C ARG A 3 14.94 -19.33 -0.94
N ASP A 4 16.17 -19.58 -0.48
CA ASP A 4 16.88 -18.64 0.42
C ASP A 4 17.17 -17.30 -0.27
N ARG A 5 17.53 -17.33 -1.56
CA ARG A 5 17.75 -16.11 -2.34
C ARG A 5 16.49 -15.29 -2.53
N VAL A 6 15.34 -15.94 -2.77
CA VAL A 6 14.05 -15.27 -2.94
C VAL A 6 13.58 -14.68 -1.61
N THR A 7 13.68 -15.45 -0.52
CA THR A 7 13.36 -14.94 0.83
C THR A 7 14.25 -13.75 1.21
N HIS A 8 15.55 -13.81 0.92
CA HIS A 8 16.44 -12.68 1.18
C HIS A 8 16.04 -11.42 0.42
N ARG A 9 15.64 -11.54 -0.86
CA ARG A 9 15.12 -10.40 -1.64
C ARG A 9 13.83 -9.85 -1.07
N MET A 10 12.92 -10.71 -0.61
CA MET A 10 11.66 -10.28 0.00
C MET A 10 11.90 -9.58 1.35
N LYS A 11 12.86 -10.07 2.15
CA LYS A 11 13.30 -9.39 3.37
C LYS A 11 13.84 -7.99 3.06
N ARG A 12 14.68 -7.87 2.03
CA ARG A 12 15.19 -6.56 1.60
C ARG A 12 14.07 -5.63 1.12
N ALA A 13 13.07 -6.14 0.41
CA ALA A 13 11.89 -5.37 0.01
C ALA A 13 11.13 -4.86 1.25
N LEU A 14 10.89 -5.70 2.25
CA LEU A 14 10.24 -5.32 3.50
C LEU A 14 11.01 -4.20 4.24
N GLU A 15 12.34 -4.28 4.29
CA GLU A 15 13.19 -3.24 4.89
C GLU A 15 13.03 -1.88 4.18
N ILE A 16 13.04 -1.87 2.84
CA ILE A 16 12.84 -0.66 2.03
C ILE A 16 11.43 -0.11 2.24
N MET A 17 10.40 -0.96 2.20
CA MET A 17 9.01 -0.56 2.49
C MET A 17 8.89 0.08 3.87
N ARG A 18 9.52 -0.52 4.89
CA ARG A 18 9.52 0.00 6.26
C ARG A 18 10.19 1.37 6.33
N SER A 19 11.35 1.52 5.71
CA SER A 19 12.06 2.79 5.68
C SER A 19 11.22 3.89 5.03
N SER A 20 10.63 3.62 3.86
CA SER A 20 9.80 4.59 3.13
C SER A 20 8.50 4.95 3.87
N ALA A 21 7.91 4.02 4.63
CA ALA A 21 6.70 4.27 5.42
C ALA A 21 6.98 5.07 6.71
N LEU A 22 8.14 4.91 7.33
CA LEU A 22 8.42 5.50 8.64
C LEU A 22 9.25 6.78 8.61
N THR A 23 10.16 6.92 7.64
CA THR A 23 11.07 8.08 7.59
C THR A 23 10.34 9.41 7.44
N PRO A 24 9.34 9.59 6.55
CA PRO A 24 8.64 10.87 6.40
C PRO A 24 7.85 11.32 7.62
N LEU A 25 7.47 10.39 8.51
CA LEU A 25 6.77 10.73 9.75
C LEU A 25 7.63 11.58 10.69
N LYS A 26 8.94 11.37 10.63
CA LYS A 26 9.93 12.12 11.43
C LYS A 26 10.51 13.29 10.63
N THR A 27 10.96 12.98 9.42
CA THR A 27 11.64 13.92 8.52
C THR A 27 10.88 14.01 7.21
N PRO A 28 9.93 14.95 7.08
CA PRO A 28 9.16 15.14 5.86
C PRO A 28 10.06 15.42 4.66
N VAL A 29 9.68 14.89 3.52
CA VAL A 29 10.34 15.14 2.25
C VAL A 29 9.38 15.91 1.33
N LYS A 30 9.94 16.81 0.52
CA LYS A 30 9.16 17.58 -0.45
C LYS A 30 9.20 16.88 -1.80
N SER A 31 8.06 16.76 -2.46
CA SER A 31 7.96 16.20 -3.80
C SER A 31 8.63 17.09 -4.85
N MET A 32 8.96 16.52 -6.00
CA MET A 32 9.58 17.25 -7.11
C MET A 32 8.66 18.34 -7.68
N GLY A 33 7.37 18.06 -7.83
CA GLY A 33 6.37 19.02 -8.30
C GLY A 33 5.90 19.99 -7.22
N GLY A 34 6.17 19.69 -5.95
CA GLY A 34 5.85 20.54 -4.81
C GLY A 34 4.39 20.52 -4.38
N LEU A 35 3.57 19.57 -4.91
CA LEU A 35 2.15 19.46 -4.56
C LEU A 35 1.94 18.70 -3.24
N ILE A 36 2.85 17.78 -2.87
CA ILE A 36 2.79 16.99 -1.65
C ILE A 36 4.10 17.08 -0.86
N GLY A 37 4.03 16.79 0.45
CA GLY A 37 5.19 16.72 1.33
C GLY A 37 4.87 17.14 2.76
N GLY A 38 4.95 16.18 3.69
CA GLY A 38 4.70 16.38 5.12
C GLY A 38 3.29 16.07 5.58
N GLU A 39 2.40 15.59 4.70
CA GLU A 39 1.02 15.18 5.03
C GLU A 39 1.02 14.00 6.01
N ALA A 40 1.90 13.00 5.81
CA ALA A 40 2.03 11.86 6.70
C ALA A 40 2.40 12.29 8.14
N LYS A 41 3.30 13.24 8.29
CA LYS A 41 3.66 13.82 9.60
C LYS A 41 2.50 14.60 10.22
N LYS A 42 1.77 15.38 9.42
CA LYS A 42 0.55 16.09 9.88
C LYS A 42 -0.50 15.13 10.38
N LEU A 43 -0.73 14.00 9.67
CA LEU A 43 -1.64 12.94 10.11
C LEU A 43 -1.20 12.33 11.44
N ALA A 44 0.10 12.04 11.63
CA ALA A 44 0.63 11.55 12.90
C ALA A 44 0.34 12.52 14.05
N GLN A 45 0.56 13.81 13.83
CA GLN A 45 0.28 14.85 14.81
C GLN A 45 -1.22 15.00 15.10
N HIS A 46 -2.08 14.78 14.09
CA HIS A 46 -3.52 14.79 14.24
C HIS A 46 -4.01 13.64 15.13
N ALA A 47 -3.50 12.42 14.88
CA ALA A 47 -3.80 11.24 15.71
C ALA A 47 -3.39 11.44 17.17
N ALA A 48 -2.20 12.01 17.40
CA ALA A 48 -1.71 12.27 18.75
C ALA A 48 -2.61 13.21 19.57
N LYS A 49 -3.45 14.00 18.90
CA LYS A 49 -4.48 14.87 19.55
C LYS A 49 -5.80 14.14 19.85
N GLY A 50 -5.88 12.82 19.59
CA GLY A 50 -7.08 12.02 19.83
C GLY A 50 -8.28 12.37 18.95
N ARG A 51 -8.05 12.95 17.77
CA ARG A 51 -9.11 13.47 16.88
C ARG A 51 -9.33 12.62 15.62
N SER A 52 -8.68 11.45 15.51
CA SER A 52 -8.89 10.57 14.35
C SER A 52 -10.30 9.99 14.32
N ILE A 53 -10.99 10.13 13.19
CA ILE A 53 -12.32 9.53 12.95
C ILE A 53 -12.22 8.12 12.36
N CYS A 54 -11.03 7.69 11.93
CA CYS A 54 -10.81 6.40 11.24
C CYS A 54 -10.43 5.25 12.17
N GLY A 55 -10.32 5.51 13.49
CA GLY A 55 -9.73 4.54 14.41
C GLY A 55 -8.23 4.31 14.15
N ASP A 56 -7.58 3.51 15.00
CA ASP A 56 -6.11 3.43 15.02
C ASP A 56 -5.53 2.72 13.78
N VAL A 57 -6.12 1.59 13.37
CA VAL A 57 -5.58 0.78 12.26
C VAL A 57 -5.65 1.54 10.94
N LEU A 58 -6.85 2.02 10.57
CA LEU A 58 -7.03 2.72 9.30
C LEU A 58 -6.26 4.04 9.28
N HIS A 59 -6.21 4.76 10.42
CA HIS A 59 -5.42 5.99 10.51
C HIS A 59 -3.94 5.73 10.25
N LYS A 60 -3.34 4.71 10.91
CA LYS A 60 -1.94 4.34 10.69
C LYS A 60 -1.69 3.86 9.27
N ALA A 61 -2.57 3.02 8.73
CA ALA A 61 -2.45 2.52 7.37
C ALA A 61 -2.44 3.66 6.34
N THR A 62 -3.35 4.62 6.47
CA THR A 62 -3.40 5.84 5.66
C THR A 62 -2.10 6.65 5.80
N GLN A 63 -1.65 6.86 7.01
CA GLN A 63 -0.44 7.61 7.32
C GLN A 63 0.81 6.99 6.67
N TYR A 64 0.99 5.68 6.78
CA TYR A 64 2.11 4.96 6.17
C TYR A 64 2.01 4.94 4.64
N ALA A 65 0.82 4.73 4.09
CA ALA A 65 0.61 4.78 2.64
C ALA A 65 0.98 6.13 2.05
N MET A 66 0.57 7.22 2.68
CA MET A 66 0.91 8.58 2.24
C MET A 66 2.41 8.88 2.40
N ALA A 67 3.05 8.39 3.46
CA ALA A 67 4.49 8.54 3.65
C ALA A 67 5.31 7.92 2.50
N VAL A 68 4.93 6.70 2.07
CA VAL A 68 5.60 6.05 0.93
C VAL A 68 5.49 6.88 -0.34
N LEU A 69 4.34 7.50 -0.58
CA LEU A 69 4.13 8.36 -1.76
C LEU A 69 4.93 9.68 -1.66
N GLU A 70 5.15 10.23 -0.48
CA GLU A 70 6.08 11.35 -0.31
C GLU A 70 7.50 10.96 -0.72
N VAL A 71 7.98 9.77 -0.32
CA VAL A 71 9.28 9.24 -0.73
C VAL A 71 9.35 9.02 -2.24
N ASN A 72 8.31 8.39 -2.82
CA ASN A 72 8.23 8.17 -4.26
C ASN A 72 8.29 9.50 -5.04
N ALA A 73 7.49 10.47 -4.66
CA ALA A 73 7.40 11.77 -5.32
C ALA A 73 8.65 12.66 -5.13
N SER A 74 9.48 12.37 -4.14
CA SER A 74 10.80 12.98 -3.94
C SER A 74 11.94 12.24 -4.62
N MET A 75 11.64 11.25 -5.49
CA MET A 75 12.61 10.37 -6.15
C MET A 75 13.43 9.51 -5.18
N GLY A 76 12.89 9.23 -4.00
CA GLY A 76 13.50 8.34 -3.02
C GLY A 76 13.29 6.85 -3.35
N LEU A 77 13.92 5.99 -2.57
CA LEU A 77 13.86 4.54 -2.77
C LEU A 77 12.56 3.96 -2.17
N ILE A 78 11.77 3.31 -3.03
CA ILE A 78 10.55 2.57 -2.66
C ILE A 78 10.56 1.17 -3.30
N VAL A 79 9.60 0.34 -2.91
CA VAL A 79 9.31 -0.92 -3.61
C VAL A 79 8.00 -0.75 -4.37
N ALA A 80 8.03 -0.91 -5.68
CA ALA A 80 6.82 -0.92 -6.51
C ALA A 80 5.92 -2.11 -6.15
N ALA A 81 4.63 -1.87 -5.89
CA ALA A 81 3.66 -2.90 -5.48
C ALA A 81 2.22 -2.54 -5.93
N PRO A 82 1.80 -2.85 -7.18
CA PRO A 82 2.61 -3.37 -8.29
C PRO A 82 3.41 -2.29 -9.02
N THR A 83 3.08 -0.99 -8.87
CA THR A 83 3.75 0.14 -9.52
C THR A 83 4.30 1.13 -8.48
N ALA A 84 5.11 2.09 -8.92
CA ALA A 84 5.60 3.16 -8.06
C ALA A 84 4.45 4.07 -7.56
N GLY A 85 3.47 4.36 -8.42
CA GLY A 85 2.34 5.24 -8.07
C GLY A 85 1.34 4.63 -7.07
N SER A 86 1.39 3.31 -6.87
CA SER A 86 0.56 2.60 -5.87
C SER A 86 1.37 1.94 -4.76
N ALA A 87 2.65 2.27 -4.66
CA ALA A 87 3.62 1.63 -3.76
C ALA A 87 3.30 1.81 -2.26
N GLY A 88 2.41 2.73 -1.90
CA GLY A 88 2.04 3.00 -0.51
C GLY A 88 1.00 2.04 0.06
N VAL A 89 0.14 1.46 -0.77
CA VAL A 89 -1.03 0.68 -0.29
C VAL A 89 -0.60 -0.54 0.52
N LEU A 90 0.24 -1.39 -0.06
CA LEU A 90 0.66 -2.64 0.57
C LEU A 90 1.43 -2.41 1.88
N PRO A 91 2.51 -1.60 1.92
CA PRO A 91 3.21 -1.33 3.18
C PRO A 91 2.35 -0.58 4.20
N GLY A 92 1.46 0.31 3.75
CA GLY A 92 0.51 1.00 4.62
C GLY A 92 -0.34 0.01 5.43
N MET A 93 -0.93 -0.97 4.77
CA MET A 93 -1.71 -2.03 5.41
C MET A 93 -0.83 -2.94 6.28
N LEU A 94 0.29 -3.44 5.77
CA LEU A 94 1.15 -4.39 6.48
C LEU A 94 1.64 -3.83 7.83
N PHE A 95 2.17 -2.62 7.84
CA PHE A 95 2.72 -2.03 9.07
C PHE A 95 1.66 -1.57 10.05
N ALA A 96 0.47 -1.17 9.58
CA ALA A 96 -0.64 -0.88 10.48
C ALA A 96 -1.14 -2.14 11.21
N LEU A 97 -1.24 -3.27 10.50
CA LEU A 97 -1.58 -4.56 11.11
C LEU A 97 -0.46 -5.07 12.01
N GLN A 98 0.81 -4.93 11.60
CA GLN A 98 1.95 -5.27 12.45
C GLN A 98 1.92 -4.52 13.77
N ASP A 99 1.71 -3.22 13.73
CA ASP A 99 1.62 -2.38 14.93
C ASP A 99 0.46 -2.76 15.84
N ARG A 100 -0.67 -3.15 15.24
CA ARG A 100 -1.88 -3.47 16.00
C ARG A 100 -1.83 -4.85 16.65
N TYR A 101 -1.27 -5.84 15.94
CA TYR A 101 -1.34 -7.25 16.32
C TYR A 101 0.02 -7.85 16.65
N ASN A 102 1.09 -7.05 16.67
CA ASN A 102 2.47 -7.47 16.95
C ASN A 102 2.93 -8.64 16.05
N ILE A 103 2.64 -8.53 14.75
CA ILE A 103 2.97 -9.56 13.74
C ILE A 103 4.48 -9.58 13.50
N SER A 104 5.07 -10.77 13.42
CA SER A 104 6.51 -10.91 13.16
C SER A 104 6.88 -10.56 11.70
N ASP A 105 8.14 -10.21 11.47
CA ASP A 105 8.63 -9.91 10.11
C ASP A 105 8.58 -11.14 9.19
N GLU A 106 8.73 -12.35 9.72
CA GLU A 106 8.59 -13.59 8.95
C GLU A 106 7.17 -13.74 8.39
N ARG A 107 6.15 -13.46 9.20
CA ARG A 107 4.75 -13.47 8.77
C ARG A 107 4.47 -12.38 7.73
N LEU A 108 5.08 -11.19 7.86
CA LEU A 108 4.96 -10.16 6.84
C LEU A 108 5.62 -10.57 5.52
N ILE A 109 6.74 -11.30 5.56
CA ILE A 109 7.40 -11.83 4.36
C ILE A 109 6.50 -12.85 3.66
N ASP A 110 5.84 -13.75 4.40
CA ASP A 110 4.88 -14.71 3.83
C ASP A 110 3.72 -13.95 3.15
N ALA A 111 3.14 -12.96 3.81
CA ALA A 111 2.09 -12.12 3.24
C ALA A 111 2.55 -11.33 2.00
N LEU A 112 3.82 -10.94 1.91
CA LEU A 112 4.38 -10.34 0.70
C LEU A 112 4.44 -11.32 -0.47
N PHE A 113 4.68 -12.61 -0.22
CA PHE A 113 4.60 -13.63 -1.27
C PHE A 113 3.19 -13.80 -1.78
N ASN A 114 2.19 -13.84 -0.89
CA ASN A 114 0.78 -13.85 -1.27
C ASN A 114 0.41 -12.61 -2.10
N ALA A 115 0.69 -11.42 -1.60
CA ALA A 115 0.47 -10.18 -2.34
C ALA A 115 1.13 -10.21 -3.73
N GLY A 116 2.36 -10.72 -3.80
CA GLY A 116 3.09 -10.89 -5.07
C GLY A 116 2.40 -11.84 -6.04
N ALA A 117 1.75 -12.91 -5.55
CA ALA A 117 0.97 -13.82 -6.38
C ALA A 117 -0.25 -13.12 -7.01
N ILE A 118 -1.00 -12.33 -6.23
CA ILE A 118 -2.13 -11.54 -6.74
C ILE A 118 -1.65 -10.53 -7.79
N GLY A 119 -0.59 -9.77 -7.51
CA GLY A 119 -0.01 -8.83 -8.47
C GLY A 119 0.46 -9.51 -9.77
N TYR A 120 1.06 -10.68 -9.67
CA TYR A 120 1.50 -11.46 -10.83
C TYR A 120 0.31 -11.94 -11.69
N LEU A 121 -0.76 -12.43 -11.07
CA LEU A 121 -1.97 -12.82 -11.79
C LEU A 121 -2.58 -11.64 -12.56
N ALA A 122 -2.62 -10.47 -11.94
CA ALA A 122 -3.11 -9.26 -12.58
C ALA A 122 -2.21 -8.82 -13.76
N MET A 123 -0.89 -8.82 -13.57
CA MET A 123 0.07 -8.49 -14.66
C MET A 123 -0.05 -9.43 -15.85
N ARG A 124 -0.29 -10.72 -15.61
CA ARG A 124 -0.38 -11.74 -16.64
C ARG A 124 -1.67 -11.68 -17.44
N ASN A 125 -2.78 -11.37 -16.82
CA ASN A 125 -4.11 -11.49 -17.40
C ASN A 125 -4.76 -10.14 -17.75
N ALA A 126 -4.19 -9.03 -17.28
CA ALA A 126 -4.70 -7.68 -17.48
C ALA A 126 -3.53 -6.69 -17.56
N THR A 127 -3.68 -5.50 -16.96
CA THR A 127 -2.62 -4.50 -16.84
C THR A 127 -2.55 -3.96 -15.42
N VAL A 128 -1.37 -3.56 -14.98
CA VAL A 128 -1.15 -2.83 -13.73
C VAL A 128 -0.80 -1.36 -13.97
N ALA A 129 -0.72 -0.95 -15.24
CA ALA A 129 -0.31 0.40 -15.63
C ALA A 129 -1.48 1.37 -15.54
N GLY A 130 -1.38 2.39 -14.67
CA GLY A 130 -2.40 3.43 -14.54
C GLY A 130 -2.67 4.21 -15.82
N ALA A 131 -1.63 4.46 -16.63
CA ALA A 131 -1.76 5.15 -17.93
C ALA A 131 -2.59 4.35 -18.95
N VAL A 132 -2.66 3.02 -18.83
CA VAL A 132 -3.41 2.15 -19.75
C VAL A 132 -4.78 1.82 -19.17
N GLY A 133 -4.83 1.35 -17.91
CA GLY A 133 -6.03 0.83 -17.27
C GLY A 133 -6.66 1.75 -16.25
N GLY A 134 -6.13 2.95 -16.02
CA GLY A 134 -6.60 3.85 -14.97
C GLY A 134 -6.09 3.46 -13.57
N CYS A 135 -6.42 4.25 -12.58
CA CYS A 135 -6.11 3.92 -11.18
C CYS A 135 -6.87 2.68 -10.69
N GLN A 136 -7.97 2.27 -11.35
CA GLN A 136 -8.62 0.98 -11.11
C GLN A 136 -7.65 -0.19 -11.30
N ALA A 137 -6.76 -0.13 -12.30
CA ALA A 137 -5.73 -1.14 -12.52
C ALA A 137 -4.54 -0.95 -11.58
N GLU A 138 -4.11 0.27 -11.33
CA GLU A 138 -2.92 0.56 -10.54
C GLU A 138 -3.18 0.44 -9.03
N VAL A 139 -4.00 1.33 -8.49
CA VAL A 139 -4.35 1.35 -7.05
C VAL A 139 -5.29 0.19 -6.71
N GLY A 140 -6.19 -0.18 -7.64
CA GLY A 140 -7.10 -1.31 -7.46
C GLY A 140 -6.34 -2.62 -7.25
N ILE A 141 -5.33 -2.90 -8.08
CA ILE A 141 -4.52 -4.13 -7.90
C ILE A 141 -3.65 -4.06 -6.65
N ALA A 142 -3.05 -2.89 -6.35
CA ALA A 142 -2.31 -2.71 -5.09
C ALA A 142 -3.20 -2.98 -3.87
N SER A 143 -4.44 -2.51 -3.90
CA SER A 143 -5.41 -2.74 -2.83
C SER A 143 -5.86 -4.20 -2.76
N ALA A 144 -6.02 -4.88 -3.90
CA ALA A 144 -6.32 -6.32 -3.96
C ALA A 144 -5.16 -7.16 -3.39
N MET A 145 -3.91 -6.80 -3.71
CA MET A 145 -2.70 -7.39 -3.11
C MET A 145 -2.71 -7.23 -1.59
N ALA A 146 -3.03 -6.03 -1.12
CA ALA A 146 -3.08 -5.70 0.30
C ALA A 146 -4.22 -6.43 1.02
N ALA A 147 -5.42 -6.50 0.45
CA ALA A 147 -6.56 -7.22 1.04
C ALA A 147 -6.27 -8.71 1.18
N SER A 148 -5.75 -9.36 0.14
CA SER A 148 -5.35 -10.76 0.17
C SER A 148 -4.31 -11.03 1.27
N ALA A 149 -3.28 -10.19 1.37
CA ALA A 149 -2.26 -10.28 2.42
C ALA A 149 -2.84 -10.06 3.83
N ALA A 150 -3.80 -9.14 3.99
CA ALA A 150 -4.46 -8.90 5.28
C ALA A 150 -5.25 -10.14 5.74
N VAL A 151 -6.03 -10.76 4.85
CA VAL A 151 -6.76 -12.00 5.14
C VAL A 151 -5.82 -13.12 5.60
N GLU A 152 -4.69 -13.32 4.90
CA GLU A 152 -3.70 -14.32 5.30
C GLU A 152 -3.10 -14.02 6.68
N LEU A 153 -2.74 -12.76 6.95
CA LEU A 153 -2.18 -12.35 8.25
C LEU A 153 -3.16 -12.61 9.40
N MET A 154 -4.46 -12.49 9.13
CA MET A 154 -5.52 -12.76 10.11
C MET A 154 -5.91 -14.24 10.17
N GLY A 155 -5.25 -15.13 9.41
CA GLY A 155 -5.47 -16.59 9.45
C GLY A 155 -6.55 -17.09 8.51
N GLY A 156 -6.95 -16.29 7.52
CA GLY A 156 -7.90 -16.67 6.49
C GLY A 156 -7.34 -17.72 5.51
N LYS A 157 -8.24 -18.38 4.80
CA LYS A 157 -7.93 -19.43 3.81
C LYS A 157 -7.59 -18.81 2.45
N PRO A 158 -6.91 -19.56 1.56
CA PRO A 158 -6.59 -19.07 0.21
C PRO A 158 -7.80 -18.58 -0.58
N GLU A 159 -8.94 -19.25 -0.47
CA GLU A 159 -10.18 -18.85 -1.13
C GLU A 159 -10.64 -17.47 -0.65
N GLN A 160 -10.59 -17.23 0.66
CA GLN A 160 -10.94 -15.93 1.25
C GLN A 160 -9.97 -14.82 0.82
N CYS A 161 -8.69 -15.14 0.65
CA CYS A 161 -7.71 -14.20 0.09
C CYS A 161 -8.09 -13.75 -1.33
N LEU A 162 -8.58 -14.68 -2.18
CA LEU A 162 -9.04 -14.37 -3.53
C LEU A 162 -10.37 -13.61 -3.52
N ASP A 163 -11.28 -13.94 -2.62
CA ASP A 163 -12.57 -13.24 -2.46
C ASP A 163 -12.36 -11.79 -2.04
N ALA A 164 -11.46 -11.54 -1.07
CA ALA A 164 -11.10 -10.20 -0.66
C ALA A 164 -10.45 -9.39 -1.80
N ALA A 165 -9.53 -10.01 -2.56
CA ALA A 165 -8.92 -9.37 -3.73
C ALA A 165 -9.97 -9.02 -4.79
N SER A 166 -10.92 -9.91 -5.06
CA SER A 166 -12.02 -9.70 -6.02
C SER A 166 -12.96 -8.60 -5.55
N THR A 167 -13.29 -8.56 -4.27
CA THR A 167 -14.11 -7.50 -3.66
C THR A 167 -13.49 -6.12 -3.84
N VAL A 168 -12.18 -6.00 -3.59
CA VAL A 168 -11.46 -4.74 -3.86
C VAL A 168 -11.57 -4.33 -5.32
N LEU A 169 -11.32 -5.25 -6.25
CA LEU A 169 -11.38 -4.92 -7.69
C LEU A 169 -12.76 -4.41 -8.09
N MET A 170 -13.83 -5.05 -7.63
CA MET A 170 -15.21 -4.59 -7.87
C MET A 170 -15.43 -3.17 -7.33
N ASN A 171 -14.95 -2.87 -6.12
CA ASN A 171 -15.13 -1.58 -5.47
C ASN A 171 -14.33 -0.45 -6.15
N MET A 172 -13.27 -0.79 -6.90
CA MET A 172 -12.36 0.19 -7.51
C MET A 172 -12.61 0.39 -9.01
N LEU A 173 -13.58 -0.32 -9.61
CA LEU A 173 -13.93 -0.15 -11.03
C LEU A 173 -14.36 1.28 -11.34
N GLY A 174 -13.91 1.77 -12.50
CA GLY A 174 -14.22 3.12 -12.97
C GLY A 174 -13.25 4.21 -12.50
N LEU A 175 -12.28 3.90 -11.63
CA LEU A 175 -11.31 4.88 -11.17
C LEU A 175 -10.28 5.19 -12.27
N VAL A 176 -10.37 6.39 -12.83
CA VAL A 176 -9.51 6.86 -13.93
C VAL A 176 -8.11 7.27 -13.45
N CYS A 177 -7.19 7.50 -14.38
CA CYS A 177 -5.89 8.11 -14.11
C CYS A 177 -5.94 9.61 -14.50
N ASP A 178 -5.82 10.50 -13.52
CA ASP A 178 -5.96 11.95 -13.68
C ASP A 178 -4.97 12.73 -12.80
N PRO A 179 -3.66 12.48 -12.91
CA PRO A 179 -2.67 13.16 -12.09
C PRO A 179 -2.61 14.65 -12.42
N VAL A 180 -2.67 15.50 -11.39
CA VAL A 180 -2.54 16.95 -11.53
C VAL A 180 -1.12 17.29 -12.01
N GLY A 181 -1.03 18.03 -13.11
CA GLY A 181 0.25 18.39 -13.71
C GLY A 181 1.04 17.21 -14.30
N GLY A 182 0.43 16.03 -14.43
CA GLY A 182 1.08 14.83 -14.97
C GLY A 182 2.04 14.13 -14.04
N LEU A 183 2.17 14.57 -12.78
CA LEU A 183 3.07 14.00 -11.78
C LEU A 183 2.33 13.03 -10.85
N VAL A 184 3.04 11.98 -10.40
CA VAL A 184 2.50 10.99 -9.44
C VAL A 184 2.57 11.57 -8.01
N GLU A 185 1.83 12.65 -7.79
CA GLU A 185 1.72 13.37 -6.52
C GLU A 185 0.26 13.44 -6.07
N TYR A 186 -0.54 14.29 -6.68
CA TYR A 186 -1.95 14.48 -6.37
C TYR A 186 -2.80 14.16 -7.60
N PRO A 187 -3.86 13.34 -7.52
CA PRO A 187 -4.44 12.73 -6.31
C PRO A 187 -3.80 11.39 -5.89
N CYS A 188 -2.69 10.97 -6.49
CA CYS A 188 -2.09 9.65 -6.28
C CYS A 188 -1.83 9.33 -4.80
N GLN A 189 -1.30 10.29 -4.03
CA GLN A 189 -1.08 10.11 -2.59
C GLN A 189 -2.40 9.80 -1.86
N ASN A 190 -3.46 10.58 -2.10
CA ASN A 190 -4.77 10.38 -1.48
C ASN A 190 -5.43 9.07 -1.93
N ARG A 191 -5.20 8.65 -3.17
CA ARG A 191 -5.71 7.37 -3.69
C ARG A 191 -5.02 6.16 -3.04
N ASN A 192 -3.75 6.25 -2.68
CA ASN A 192 -3.10 5.21 -1.88
C ASN A 192 -3.76 5.09 -0.50
N ALA A 193 -4.09 6.21 0.14
CA ALA A 193 -4.85 6.22 1.39
C ALA A 193 -6.24 5.60 1.24
N ALA A 194 -6.98 5.96 0.18
CA ALA A 194 -8.29 5.35 -0.12
C ALA A 194 -8.17 3.85 -0.46
N GLY A 195 -7.11 3.47 -1.18
CA GLY A 195 -6.82 2.09 -1.51
C GLY A 195 -6.59 1.20 -0.28
N VAL A 196 -5.86 1.72 0.70
CA VAL A 196 -5.68 1.03 2.00
C VAL A 196 -7.01 0.85 2.72
N ALA A 197 -7.86 1.87 2.74
CA ALA A 197 -9.18 1.79 3.37
C ALA A 197 -10.04 0.70 2.72
N ASN A 198 -10.06 0.66 1.38
CA ASN A 198 -10.79 -0.36 0.63
C ASN A 198 -10.22 -1.78 0.88
N ALA A 199 -8.89 -1.91 0.96
CA ALA A 199 -8.24 -3.18 1.26
C ALA A 199 -8.63 -3.72 2.65
N LEU A 200 -8.65 -2.86 3.67
CA LEU A 200 -9.04 -3.24 5.03
C LEU A 200 -10.53 -3.65 5.10
N VAL A 201 -11.41 -2.88 4.44
CA VAL A 201 -12.85 -3.21 4.38
C VAL A 201 -13.08 -4.55 3.67
N ALA A 202 -12.44 -4.78 2.53
CA ALA A 202 -12.59 -6.01 1.77
C ALA A 202 -12.01 -7.24 2.50
N ALA A 203 -10.97 -7.04 3.33
CA ALA A 203 -10.40 -8.11 4.15
C ALA A 203 -11.27 -8.47 5.36
N GLU A 204 -12.12 -7.55 5.83
CA GLU A 204 -13.06 -7.77 6.94
C GLU A 204 -14.34 -8.50 6.48
N LEU A 205 -14.77 -8.29 5.22
CA LEU A 205 -15.96 -8.92 4.61
C LEU A 205 -15.72 -10.40 4.29
#